data_a981beeee2d387045a397b0d04aba061
#
_entry.id   a981beeee2d387045a397b0d04aba061
#
_cell.length_a   1.000
_cell.length_b   1.000
_cell.length_c   1.000
_cell.angle_alpha   90.00
_cell.angle_beta   90.00
_cell.angle_gamma   90.00
#
_symmetry.space_group_name_H-M   'P 1'
#
loop_
_entity.id
_entity.type
_entity.pdbx_description
1 polymer ?
#
loop_
_entity_poly.entity_id
_entity_poly.type
_entity_poly.pdbx_seq_one_letter_code
_entity_poly.pdbx_strand_id
1 'polypeptide(L)'
;ILFARLEMRDPESIAVKQYHVFKMGAGKTLKSILISVGVRLSAFNLPQIARLTYTDDLHLEEMGEKKIALFCCIPDSDKSLNYLVGMIYGQLIQTLYFVADRKYKGRLPVPVHLLIDEAPNIALPTDNFLPWLSTMRSRNIFCSYIAQNMAQIKALFKEQWESLVGLCDEFLYLGGNEKETHKYVSELMGKETLDTNTYGHSRGRSGSFSVNDQQTGRELLTPDEVRMLDNRKAILFVRGERPMLDDKYDLMHHPNIRLTEDGGAAPYDYTHAKDAADDLDYSPDQYEDFELLEPEDFLKP
;
A
#
# COMPACT_ATOMS: atom_id res chain seq x y z
N ILE A 1 -4.49 -40.36 0.87
CA ILE A 1 -5.14 -40.84 2.13
C ILE A 1 -6.10 -39.74 2.63
N LEU A 2 -5.65 -38.51 2.92
CA LEU A 2 -6.50 -37.43 3.48
C LEU A 2 -7.74 -37.17 2.63
N PHE A 3 -7.54 -36.86 1.34
CA PHE A 3 -8.65 -36.55 0.42
C PHE A 3 -9.57 -37.74 0.16
N ALA A 4 -9.04 -38.98 0.14
CA ALA A 4 -9.88 -40.17 0.04
C ALA A 4 -10.77 -40.36 1.29
N ARG A 5 -10.25 -40.07 2.49
CA ARG A 5 -11.06 -40.06 3.73
C ARG A 5 -12.12 -38.95 3.72
N LEU A 6 -11.75 -37.75 3.23
CA LEU A 6 -12.68 -36.65 3.14
C LEU A 6 -13.78 -36.93 2.11
N GLU A 7 -13.45 -37.53 0.97
CA GLU A 7 -14.40 -37.94 -0.07
C GLU A 7 -15.41 -38.96 0.42
N MET A 8 -14.97 -39.95 1.26
CA MET A 8 -15.88 -40.89 1.88
C MET A 8 -16.82 -40.25 2.92
N ARG A 9 -16.37 -39.16 3.57
CA ARG A 9 -17.14 -38.47 4.61
C ARG A 9 -18.06 -37.38 4.01
N ASP A 10 -17.57 -36.64 3.05
CA ASP A 10 -18.27 -35.51 2.40
C ASP A 10 -17.82 -35.37 0.93
N PRO A 11 -18.42 -36.18 0.02
CA PRO A 11 -18.05 -36.15 -1.42
C PRO A 11 -18.40 -34.83 -2.09
N GLU A 12 -19.35 -34.07 -1.54
CA GLU A 12 -19.75 -32.78 -2.08
C GLU A 12 -18.90 -31.60 -1.59
N SER A 13 -17.96 -31.86 -0.71
CA SER A 13 -17.01 -30.87 -0.20
C SER A 13 -16.27 -30.14 -1.34
N ILE A 14 -16.15 -28.82 -1.21
CA ILE A 14 -15.38 -28.00 -2.16
C ILE A 14 -13.94 -28.49 -2.25
N ALA A 15 -13.35 -28.92 -1.12
CA ALA A 15 -11.98 -29.45 -1.09
C ALA A 15 -11.82 -30.70 -1.95
N VAL A 16 -12.78 -31.64 -1.89
CA VAL A 16 -12.79 -32.85 -2.73
C VAL A 16 -12.94 -32.48 -4.20
N LYS A 17 -13.89 -31.61 -4.54
CA LYS A 17 -14.11 -31.15 -5.93
C LYS A 17 -12.86 -30.49 -6.51
N GLN A 18 -12.20 -29.62 -5.75
CA GLN A 18 -10.95 -28.96 -6.19
C GLN A 18 -9.81 -29.97 -6.31
N TYR A 19 -9.73 -30.95 -5.44
CA TYR A 19 -8.74 -32.02 -5.54
C TYR A 19 -8.91 -32.86 -6.80
N HIS A 20 -10.15 -33.16 -7.20
CA HIS A 20 -10.42 -33.84 -8.48
C HIS A 20 -9.96 -33.01 -9.68
N VAL A 21 -10.26 -31.70 -9.70
CA VAL A 21 -9.77 -30.79 -10.74
C VAL A 21 -8.24 -30.77 -10.79
N PHE A 22 -7.58 -30.71 -9.63
CA PHE A 22 -6.13 -30.78 -9.53
C PHE A 22 -5.57 -32.10 -10.11
N LYS A 23 -6.19 -33.23 -9.80
CA LYS A 23 -5.80 -34.56 -10.32
C LYS A 23 -5.97 -34.70 -11.84
N MET A 24 -6.81 -33.91 -12.47
CA MET A 24 -6.95 -33.92 -13.94
C MET A 24 -5.70 -33.39 -14.65
N GLY A 25 -4.80 -32.72 -13.95
CA GLY A 25 -3.53 -32.24 -14.50
C GLY A 25 -2.62 -33.44 -14.88
N ALA A 26 -2.09 -33.42 -16.11
CA ALA A 26 -1.13 -34.42 -16.56
C ALA A 26 0.20 -34.31 -15.80
N GLY A 27 0.94 -35.41 -15.61
CA GLY A 27 2.08 -35.57 -14.71
C GLY A 27 3.11 -34.42 -14.67
N LYS A 28 3.52 -33.83 -15.80
CA LYS A 28 4.44 -32.68 -15.81
C LYS A 28 3.77 -31.40 -15.29
N THR A 29 2.53 -31.15 -15.63
CA THR A 29 1.74 -29.99 -15.16
C THR A 29 1.52 -30.08 -13.65
N LEU A 30 1.17 -31.26 -13.14
CA LEU A 30 0.98 -31.51 -11.72
C LEU A 30 2.27 -31.21 -10.93
N LYS A 31 3.41 -31.72 -11.40
CA LYS A 31 4.72 -31.45 -10.78
C LYS A 31 5.03 -29.94 -10.78
N SER A 32 4.77 -29.23 -11.87
CA SER A 32 5.00 -27.78 -11.93
C SER A 32 4.11 -27.02 -10.95
N ILE A 33 2.85 -27.41 -10.80
CA ILE A 33 1.93 -26.80 -9.80
C ILE A 33 2.47 -27.05 -8.38
N LEU A 34 2.84 -28.29 -8.06
CA LEU A 34 3.36 -28.62 -6.73
C LEU A 34 4.66 -27.88 -6.40
N ILE A 35 5.58 -27.78 -7.37
CA ILE A 35 6.82 -27.01 -7.20
C ILE A 35 6.48 -25.52 -6.97
N SER A 36 5.57 -24.94 -7.76
CA SER A 36 5.17 -23.54 -7.59
C SER A 36 4.54 -23.27 -6.23
N VAL A 37 3.70 -24.17 -5.74
CA VAL A 37 3.11 -24.09 -4.40
C VAL A 37 4.19 -24.25 -3.33
N GLY A 38 5.07 -25.25 -3.45
CA GLY A 38 6.16 -25.49 -2.52
C GLY A 38 7.09 -24.30 -2.39
N VAL A 39 7.48 -23.68 -3.51
CA VAL A 39 8.31 -22.47 -3.51
C VAL A 39 7.62 -21.31 -2.81
N ARG A 40 6.33 -21.08 -3.05
CA ARG A 40 5.57 -20.01 -2.39
C ARG A 40 5.38 -20.23 -0.91
N LEU A 41 5.21 -21.47 -0.48
CA LEU A 41 5.00 -21.84 0.93
C LEU A 41 6.31 -22.04 1.68
N SER A 42 7.46 -22.13 0.99
CA SER A 42 8.76 -22.41 1.62
C SER A 42 9.14 -21.40 2.71
N ALA A 43 8.68 -20.15 2.59
CA ALA A 43 8.90 -19.13 3.60
C ALA A 43 8.29 -19.49 4.96
N PHE A 44 7.16 -20.23 4.98
CA PHE A 44 6.51 -20.68 6.21
C PHE A 44 7.19 -21.90 6.86
N ASN A 45 8.20 -22.49 6.19
CA ASN A 45 9.03 -23.53 6.78
C ASN A 45 10.11 -22.95 7.72
N LEU A 46 10.32 -21.62 7.71
CA LEU A 46 11.19 -20.97 8.67
C LEU A 46 10.53 -20.98 10.05
N PRO A 47 11.19 -21.51 11.10
CA PRO A 47 10.58 -21.63 12.43
C PRO A 47 10.01 -20.31 12.97
N GLN A 48 10.72 -19.20 12.72
CA GLN A 48 10.26 -17.86 13.16
C GLN A 48 8.95 -17.45 12.48
N ILE A 49 8.81 -17.72 11.18
CA ILE A 49 7.59 -17.40 10.44
C ILE A 49 6.45 -18.34 10.85
N ALA A 50 6.74 -19.64 11.02
CA ALA A 50 5.76 -20.61 11.48
C ALA A 50 5.21 -20.22 12.86
N ARG A 51 6.07 -19.81 13.80
CA ARG A 51 5.65 -19.31 15.12
C ARG A 51 4.81 -18.04 15.02
N LEU A 52 5.25 -17.06 14.21
CA LEU A 52 4.54 -15.79 14.00
C LEU A 52 3.12 -15.97 13.44
N THR A 53 2.91 -17.01 12.63
CA THR A 53 1.64 -17.28 11.95
C THR A 53 0.82 -18.42 12.57
N TYR A 54 1.26 -18.94 13.71
CA TYR A 54 0.61 -20.08 14.36
C TYR A 54 -0.70 -19.71 15.04
N THR A 55 -0.76 -18.54 15.67
CA THR A 55 -1.93 -18.02 16.37
C THR A 55 -2.44 -16.74 15.71
N ASP A 56 -3.72 -16.42 15.93
CA ASP A 56 -4.30 -15.14 15.55
C ASP A 56 -4.34 -14.21 16.78
N ASP A 57 -3.30 -13.41 16.93
CA ASP A 57 -3.16 -12.44 18.02
C ASP A 57 -3.55 -11.00 17.59
N LEU A 58 -3.82 -10.80 16.29
CA LEU A 58 -4.10 -9.47 15.75
C LEU A 58 -5.56 -9.05 15.92
N HIS A 59 -6.48 -9.99 15.97
CA HIS A 59 -7.93 -9.73 16.09
C HIS A 59 -8.41 -8.63 15.13
N LEU A 60 -8.07 -8.79 13.83
CA LEU A 60 -8.28 -7.77 12.80
C LEU A 60 -9.74 -7.33 12.68
N GLU A 61 -10.68 -8.19 13.04
CA GLU A 61 -12.11 -7.91 13.05
C GLU A 61 -12.51 -6.81 14.04
N GLU A 62 -11.74 -6.61 15.10
CA GLU A 62 -12.01 -5.60 16.14
C GLU A 62 -11.60 -4.19 15.73
N MET A 63 -10.74 -4.03 14.72
CA MET A 63 -10.15 -2.73 14.35
C MET A 63 -11.19 -1.71 13.86
N GLY A 64 -12.32 -2.17 13.33
CA GLY A 64 -13.45 -1.32 12.96
C GLY A 64 -14.48 -1.11 14.06
N GLU A 65 -14.31 -1.73 15.22
CA GLU A 65 -15.24 -1.73 16.35
C GLU A 65 -14.70 -1.01 17.58
N LYS A 66 -13.39 -1.06 17.76
CA LYS A 66 -12.66 -0.46 18.89
C LYS A 66 -11.59 0.52 18.39
N LYS A 67 -11.14 1.41 19.26
CA LYS A 67 -9.98 2.27 18.99
C LYS A 67 -8.70 1.47 19.22
N ILE A 68 -8.11 0.99 18.13
CA ILE A 68 -6.89 0.18 18.12
C ILE A 68 -5.87 0.89 17.23
N ALA A 69 -4.59 0.83 17.58
CA ALA A 69 -3.47 1.23 16.73
C ALA A 69 -2.56 0.02 16.53
N LEU A 70 -2.42 -0.41 15.26
CA LEU A 70 -1.51 -1.47 14.84
C LEU A 70 -0.29 -0.84 14.17
N PHE A 71 0.90 -1.12 14.66
CA PHE A 71 2.17 -0.69 14.08
C PHE A 71 2.90 -1.88 13.47
N CYS A 72 3.08 -1.85 12.15
CA CYS A 72 3.86 -2.85 11.41
C CYS A 72 5.25 -2.29 11.12
N CYS A 73 6.22 -2.59 11.97
CA CYS A 73 7.61 -2.17 11.75
C CYS A 73 8.32 -3.14 10.82
N ILE A 74 8.87 -2.62 9.72
CA ILE A 74 9.55 -3.39 8.68
C ILE A 74 10.99 -2.90 8.60
N PRO A 75 12.01 -3.80 8.56
CA PRO A 75 13.39 -3.38 8.37
C PRO A 75 13.59 -2.84 6.94
N ASP A 76 14.25 -1.69 6.82
CA ASP A 76 14.55 -1.05 5.53
C ASP A 76 15.56 -1.85 4.70
N SER A 77 16.45 -2.56 5.38
CA SER A 77 17.56 -3.28 4.77
C SER A 77 17.18 -4.64 4.17
N ASP A 78 16.07 -5.23 4.60
CA ASP A 78 15.65 -6.57 4.19
C ASP A 78 14.18 -6.60 3.78
N LYS A 79 13.97 -6.81 2.48
CA LYS A 79 12.61 -6.89 1.89
C LYS A 79 12.04 -8.30 1.85
N SER A 80 12.78 -9.30 2.35
CA SER A 80 12.39 -10.72 2.24
C SER A 80 11.05 -11.02 2.93
N LEU A 81 10.71 -10.26 3.98
CA LEU A 81 9.49 -10.42 4.77
C LEU A 81 8.36 -9.42 4.45
N ASN A 82 8.57 -8.51 3.49
CA ASN A 82 7.56 -7.50 3.13
C ASN A 82 6.24 -8.12 2.65
N TYR A 83 6.27 -9.34 2.12
CA TYR A 83 5.07 -10.07 1.72
C TYR A 83 4.13 -10.36 2.92
N LEU A 84 4.67 -10.56 4.13
CA LEU A 84 3.86 -10.77 5.34
C LEU A 84 3.01 -9.55 5.65
N VAL A 85 3.61 -8.36 5.54
CA VAL A 85 2.89 -7.10 5.75
C VAL A 85 1.84 -6.89 4.67
N GLY A 86 2.16 -7.20 3.41
CA GLY A 86 1.19 -7.20 2.33
C GLY A 86 0.01 -8.14 2.59
N MET A 87 0.27 -9.32 3.17
CA MET A 87 -0.77 -10.26 3.61
C MET A 87 -1.63 -9.69 4.74
N ILE A 88 -1.02 -9.05 5.75
CA ILE A 88 -1.75 -8.39 6.85
C ILE A 88 -2.69 -7.32 6.29
N TYR A 89 -2.21 -6.43 5.43
CA TYR A 89 -3.07 -5.42 4.80
C TYR A 89 -4.21 -6.05 3.97
N GLY A 90 -3.89 -7.11 3.20
CA GLY A 90 -4.88 -7.84 2.43
C GLY A 90 -5.97 -8.46 3.30
N GLN A 91 -5.59 -9.15 4.36
CA GLN A 91 -6.52 -9.74 5.33
C GLN A 91 -7.32 -8.68 6.08
N LEU A 92 -6.64 -7.64 6.57
CA LEU A 92 -7.28 -6.53 7.29
C LEU A 92 -8.39 -5.90 6.44
N ILE A 93 -8.09 -5.50 5.21
CA ILE A 93 -9.07 -4.86 4.33
C ILE A 93 -10.25 -5.79 4.09
N GLN A 94 -10.00 -7.06 3.74
CA GLN A 94 -11.07 -8.05 3.50
C GLN A 94 -11.93 -8.28 4.75
N THR A 95 -11.31 -8.41 5.92
CA THR A 95 -12.01 -8.59 7.19
C THR A 95 -12.87 -7.37 7.52
N LEU A 96 -12.33 -6.17 7.40
CA LEU A 96 -13.07 -4.93 7.64
C LEU A 96 -14.25 -4.77 6.69
N TYR A 97 -14.11 -5.13 5.41
CA TYR A 97 -15.22 -5.16 4.45
C TYR A 97 -16.30 -6.14 4.86
N PHE A 98 -15.89 -7.36 5.23
CA PHE A 98 -16.82 -8.38 5.68
C PHE A 98 -17.59 -7.92 6.94
N VAL A 99 -16.90 -7.37 7.93
CA VAL A 99 -17.48 -6.84 9.17
C VAL A 99 -18.44 -5.68 8.87
N ALA A 100 -18.01 -4.72 8.05
CA ALA A 100 -18.84 -3.59 7.65
C ALA A 100 -20.14 -4.06 6.98
N ASP A 101 -20.03 -4.94 5.98
CA ASP A 101 -21.17 -5.35 5.16
C ASP A 101 -22.11 -6.30 5.92
N ARG A 102 -21.59 -7.21 6.75
CA ARG A 102 -22.38 -8.23 7.45
C ARG A 102 -22.91 -7.78 8.80
N LYS A 103 -22.10 -7.03 9.57
CA LYS A 103 -22.45 -6.67 10.95
C LYS A 103 -23.01 -5.25 11.08
N TYR A 104 -22.52 -4.31 10.24
CA TYR A 104 -22.79 -2.89 10.39
C TYR A 104 -23.51 -2.24 9.20
N LYS A 105 -24.21 -3.00 8.37
CA LYS A 105 -25.01 -2.50 7.24
C LYS A 105 -24.21 -1.63 6.26
N GLY A 106 -22.97 -1.98 6.04
CA GLY A 106 -22.08 -1.37 5.07
C GLY A 106 -21.14 -0.28 5.60
N ARG A 107 -21.16 0.04 6.93
CA ARG A 107 -20.30 1.10 7.47
C ARG A 107 -19.80 0.76 8.87
N LEU A 108 -18.49 0.75 9.07
CA LEU A 108 -17.88 0.50 10.37
C LEU A 108 -18.22 1.60 11.39
N PRO A 109 -18.45 1.24 12.66
CA PRO A 109 -18.75 2.22 13.72
C PRO A 109 -17.54 3.09 14.08
N VAL A 110 -16.33 2.55 14.01
CA VAL A 110 -15.08 3.27 14.23
C VAL A 110 -14.38 3.45 12.89
N PRO A 111 -13.97 4.68 12.51
CA PRO A 111 -13.21 4.90 11.30
C PRO A 111 -11.84 4.22 11.40
N VAL A 112 -11.44 3.54 10.32
CA VAL A 112 -10.12 2.91 10.21
C VAL A 112 -9.28 3.68 9.20
N HIS A 113 -8.09 4.10 9.60
CA HIS A 113 -7.15 4.78 8.73
C HIS A 113 -5.91 3.91 8.50
N LEU A 114 -5.68 3.55 7.25
CA LEU A 114 -4.49 2.84 6.80
C LEU A 114 -3.44 3.87 6.40
N LEU A 115 -2.43 4.06 7.25
CA LEU A 115 -1.27 4.89 6.93
C LEU A 115 -0.16 3.97 6.42
N ILE A 116 0.07 4.00 5.11
CA ILE A 116 1.02 3.11 4.43
C ILE A 116 2.23 3.93 4.00
N ASP A 117 3.24 3.94 4.86
CA ASP A 117 4.50 4.59 4.57
C ASP A 117 5.35 3.71 3.64
N GLU A 118 6.08 4.34 2.73
CA GLU A 118 6.83 3.66 1.66
C GLU A 118 6.04 2.56 0.94
N ALA A 119 4.76 2.83 0.69
CA ALA A 119 3.80 1.87 0.15
C ALA A 119 4.28 1.08 -1.09
N PRO A 120 5.07 1.65 -2.03
CA PRO A 120 5.63 0.89 -3.14
C PRO A 120 6.59 -0.24 -2.74
N ASN A 121 7.14 -0.20 -1.53
CA ASN A 121 8.03 -1.25 -1.00
C ASN A 121 7.27 -2.40 -0.33
N ILE A 122 5.99 -2.21 -0.04
CA ILE A 122 5.11 -3.21 0.58
C ILE A 122 4.48 -4.03 -0.54
N ALA A 123 4.50 -5.36 -0.41
CA ALA A 123 3.90 -6.27 -1.39
C ALA A 123 2.36 -6.28 -1.29
N LEU A 124 1.73 -5.11 -1.47
CA LEU A 124 0.28 -5.00 -1.52
C LEU A 124 -0.28 -5.78 -2.73
N PRO A 125 -1.46 -6.41 -2.61
CA PRO A 125 -2.11 -7.09 -3.72
C PRO A 125 -2.65 -6.06 -4.73
N THR A 126 -1.80 -5.59 -5.64
CA THR A 126 -2.08 -4.48 -6.59
C THR A 126 -3.37 -4.67 -7.38
N ASP A 127 -3.68 -5.91 -7.79
CA ASP A 127 -4.89 -6.23 -8.56
C ASP A 127 -6.19 -5.92 -7.77
N ASN A 128 -6.15 -6.03 -6.44
CA ASN A 128 -7.29 -5.78 -5.57
C ASN A 128 -7.27 -4.40 -4.91
N PHE A 129 -6.10 -3.75 -4.85
CA PHE A 129 -5.93 -2.52 -4.08
C PHE A 129 -6.76 -1.36 -4.64
N LEU A 130 -6.75 -1.16 -5.96
CA LEU A 130 -7.55 -0.10 -6.60
C LEU A 130 -9.06 -0.31 -6.42
N PRO A 131 -9.63 -1.52 -6.65
CA PRO A 131 -11.01 -1.82 -6.31
C PRO A 131 -11.35 -1.53 -4.83
N TRP A 132 -10.47 -1.89 -3.90
CA TRP A 132 -10.69 -1.58 -2.49
C TRP A 132 -10.66 -0.07 -2.24
N LEU A 133 -9.64 0.63 -2.71
CA LEU A 133 -9.50 2.07 -2.53
C LEU A 133 -10.73 2.84 -3.03
N SER A 134 -11.32 2.42 -4.14
CA SER A 134 -12.51 3.05 -4.72
C SER A 134 -13.77 2.94 -3.84
N THR A 135 -13.82 1.97 -2.93
CA THR A 135 -15.00 1.66 -2.12
C THR A 135 -14.80 1.78 -0.61
N MET A 136 -13.56 1.98 -0.14
CA MET A 136 -13.19 2.09 1.28
C MET A 136 -13.98 3.18 2.01
N ARG A 137 -14.13 4.34 1.40
CA ARG A 137 -14.77 5.51 2.04
C ARG A 137 -16.21 5.21 2.49
N SER A 138 -16.99 4.48 1.70
CA SER A 138 -18.35 4.11 2.06
C SER A 138 -18.39 3.28 3.34
N ARG A 139 -17.36 2.48 3.59
CA ARG A 139 -17.22 1.59 4.75
C ARG A 139 -16.54 2.24 5.95
N ASN A 140 -16.28 3.54 5.91
CA ASN A 140 -15.58 4.29 6.95
C ASN A 140 -14.10 3.88 7.08
N ILE A 141 -13.49 3.52 5.95
CA ILE A 141 -12.06 3.19 5.84
C ILE A 141 -11.39 4.26 4.99
N PHE A 142 -10.24 4.74 5.44
CA PHE A 142 -9.43 5.77 4.78
C PHE A 142 -8.03 5.24 4.56
N CYS A 143 -7.35 5.75 3.54
CA CYS A 143 -5.99 5.34 3.22
C CYS A 143 -5.12 6.54 2.90
N SER A 144 -3.96 6.62 3.55
CA SER A 144 -2.85 7.49 3.15
C SER A 144 -1.76 6.64 2.53
N TYR A 145 -1.56 6.81 1.22
CA TYR A 145 -0.56 6.09 0.44
C TYR A 145 0.65 7.00 0.24
N ILE A 146 1.78 6.68 0.89
CA ILE A 146 2.99 7.49 0.83
C ILE A 146 4.01 6.82 -0.10
N ALA A 147 4.53 7.58 -1.06
CA ALA A 147 5.55 7.15 -1.99
C ALA A 147 6.64 8.22 -2.13
N GLN A 148 7.85 7.81 -2.43
CA GLN A 148 8.97 8.73 -2.59
C GLN A 148 8.90 9.53 -3.89
N ASN A 149 8.34 8.95 -4.96
CA ASN A 149 8.23 9.58 -6.27
C ASN A 149 7.18 8.89 -7.16
N MET A 150 6.81 9.58 -8.25
CA MET A 150 5.85 9.08 -9.22
C MET A 150 6.36 7.89 -10.04
N ALA A 151 7.68 7.78 -10.25
CA ALA A 151 8.25 6.66 -11.00
C ALA A 151 8.01 5.32 -10.29
N GLN A 152 8.06 5.28 -8.96
CA GLN A 152 7.73 4.07 -8.18
C GLN A 152 6.26 3.67 -8.36
N ILE A 153 5.35 4.65 -8.31
CA ILE A 153 3.92 4.42 -8.51
C ILE A 153 3.65 3.88 -9.92
N LYS A 154 4.25 4.50 -10.95
CA LYS A 154 4.13 4.08 -12.34
C LYS A 154 4.70 2.67 -12.56
N ALA A 155 5.82 2.34 -11.94
CA ALA A 155 6.42 1.00 -12.04
C ALA A 155 5.52 -0.08 -11.43
N LEU A 156 4.86 0.21 -10.30
CA LEU A 156 4.02 -0.74 -9.58
C LEU A 156 2.65 -0.92 -10.26
N PHE A 157 1.96 0.18 -10.57
CA PHE A 157 0.58 0.15 -11.10
C PHE A 157 0.51 0.21 -12.63
N LYS A 158 1.65 0.36 -13.33
CA LYS A 158 1.74 0.41 -14.78
C LYS A 158 0.70 1.38 -15.38
N GLU A 159 -0.14 0.90 -16.30
CA GLU A 159 -1.19 1.68 -16.96
C GLU A 159 -2.26 2.23 -15.99
N GLN A 160 -2.35 1.68 -14.77
CA GLN A 160 -3.39 2.03 -13.79
C GLN A 160 -2.92 3.07 -12.75
N TRP A 161 -1.72 3.61 -12.87
CA TRP A 161 -1.16 4.56 -11.90
C TRP A 161 -2.01 5.84 -11.76
N GLU A 162 -2.59 6.33 -12.85
CA GLU A 162 -3.49 7.49 -12.83
C GLU A 162 -4.77 7.21 -12.05
N SER A 163 -5.25 5.96 -12.10
CA SER A 163 -6.41 5.54 -11.30
C SER A 163 -6.12 5.60 -9.81
N LEU A 164 -4.91 5.21 -9.38
CA LEU A 164 -4.51 5.33 -7.97
C LEU A 164 -4.63 6.79 -7.50
N VAL A 165 -3.99 7.70 -8.21
CA VAL A 165 -3.99 9.13 -7.84
C VAL A 165 -5.40 9.73 -7.95
N GLY A 166 -6.14 9.37 -9.00
CA GLY A 166 -7.52 9.84 -9.22
C GLY A 166 -8.52 9.37 -8.17
N LEU A 167 -8.24 8.29 -7.45
CA LEU A 167 -9.06 7.80 -6.34
C LEU A 167 -8.77 8.51 -5.01
N CYS A 168 -7.66 9.24 -4.91
CA CYS A 168 -7.33 10.06 -3.75
C CYS A 168 -8.02 11.42 -3.85
N ASP A 169 -8.65 11.87 -2.77
CA ASP A 169 -9.25 13.19 -2.68
C ASP A 169 -8.20 14.29 -2.45
N GLU A 170 -7.05 13.91 -1.95
CA GLU A 170 -5.93 14.79 -1.61
C GLU A 170 -4.62 14.26 -2.21
N PHE A 171 -3.79 15.17 -2.70
CA PHE A 171 -2.42 14.89 -3.10
C PHE A 171 -1.50 15.93 -2.45
N LEU A 172 -0.58 15.45 -1.59
CA LEU A 172 0.37 16.29 -0.89
C LEU A 172 1.78 16.07 -1.46
N TYR A 173 2.38 17.15 -1.98
CA TYR A 173 3.75 17.15 -2.45
C TYR A 173 4.68 17.80 -1.41
N LEU A 174 5.64 17.04 -0.93
CA LEU A 174 6.60 17.45 0.11
C LEU A 174 8.00 17.76 -0.44
N GLY A 175 8.14 17.87 -1.75
CA GLY A 175 9.43 18.05 -2.40
C GLY A 175 10.05 16.71 -2.85
N GLY A 176 11.14 16.80 -3.61
CA GLY A 176 11.85 15.65 -4.12
C GLY A 176 12.76 16.04 -5.29
N ASN A 177 13.54 15.10 -5.82
CA ASN A 177 14.48 15.34 -6.93
C ASN A 177 14.16 14.52 -8.20
N GLU A 178 12.94 13.96 -8.31
CA GLU A 178 12.59 13.08 -9.41
C GLU A 178 11.79 13.84 -10.48
N LYS A 179 12.29 13.80 -11.73
CA LYS A 179 11.81 14.60 -12.87
C LYS A 179 10.34 14.40 -13.21
N GLU A 180 9.87 13.13 -13.19
CA GLU A 180 8.48 12.81 -13.53
C GLU A 180 7.52 13.38 -12.47
N THR A 181 7.94 13.39 -11.20
CA THR A 181 7.16 14.01 -10.12
C THR A 181 7.06 15.52 -10.31
N HIS A 182 8.17 16.19 -10.63
CA HIS A 182 8.15 17.65 -10.89
C HIS A 182 7.22 18.00 -12.05
N LYS A 183 7.29 17.24 -13.14
CA LYS A 183 6.42 17.42 -14.30
C LYS A 183 4.96 17.22 -13.92
N TYR A 184 4.64 16.14 -13.20
CA TYR A 184 3.30 15.85 -12.77
C TYR A 184 2.71 16.94 -11.87
N VAL A 185 3.48 17.42 -10.88
CA VAL A 185 3.07 18.51 -9.98
C VAL A 185 2.84 19.80 -10.76
N SER A 186 3.74 20.16 -11.69
CA SER A 186 3.58 21.33 -12.55
C SER A 186 2.30 21.26 -13.39
N GLU A 187 1.99 20.10 -13.98
CA GLU A 187 0.77 19.88 -14.74
C GLU A 187 -0.50 20.03 -13.86
N LEU A 188 -0.46 19.51 -12.62
CA LEU A 188 -1.56 19.66 -11.65
C LEU A 188 -1.78 21.12 -11.20
N MET A 189 -0.72 21.92 -11.11
CA MET A 189 -0.82 23.35 -10.77
C MET A 189 -1.60 24.12 -11.82
N GLY A 190 -1.57 23.69 -13.08
CA GLY A 190 -2.23 24.35 -14.18
C GLY A 190 -1.45 25.57 -14.72
N LYS A 191 -2.16 26.43 -15.43
CA LYS A 191 -1.56 27.58 -16.13
C LYS A 191 -2.22 28.87 -15.68
N GLU A 192 -1.42 29.93 -15.66
CA GLU A 192 -1.89 31.31 -15.54
C GLU A 192 -1.77 32.04 -16.89
N THR A 193 -2.60 33.05 -17.11
CA THR A 193 -2.52 33.90 -18.28
C THR A 193 -1.62 35.10 -17.94
N LEU A 194 -0.53 35.26 -18.68
CA LEU A 194 0.33 36.41 -18.60
C LEU A 194 0.01 37.35 -19.75
N ASP A 195 -0.26 38.63 -19.43
CA ASP A 195 -0.36 39.69 -20.41
C ASP A 195 1.05 40.19 -20.71
N THR A 196 1.54 39.91 -21.91
CA THR A 196 2.86 40.39 -22.38
C THR A 196 2.69 41.49 -23.40
N ASN A 197 3.17 42.67 -23.04
CA ASN A 197 3.19 43.82 -23.94
C ASN A 197 4.53 43.88 -24.65
N THR A 198 4.50 43.68 -25.96
CA THR A 198 5.70 43.84 -26.78
C THR A 198 5.68 45.22 -27.44
N TYR A 199 6.69 46.02 -27.13
CA TYR A 199 6.85 47.38 -27.70
C TYR A 199 7.76 47.34 -28.92
N GLY A 200 7.19 47.60 -30.11
CA GLY A 200 7.96 47.76 -31.33
C GLY A 200 8.23 49.27 -31.59
N HIS A 201 9.51 49.67 -31.63
CA HIS A 201 9.90 51.03 -32.00
C HIS A 201 10.73 50.97 -33.28
N SER A 202 10.16 51.51 -34.37
CA SER A 202 10.86 51.64 -35.63
C SER A 202 11.45 53.05 -35.75
N ARG A 203 12.78 53.14 -35.87
CA ARG A 203 13.54 54.35 -36.13
C ARG A 203 13.69 54.57 -37.65
N GLY A 204 12.76 55.30 -38.27
CA GLY A 204 12.80 55.71 -39.67
C GLY A 204 12.15 57.10 -39.85
N ARG A 205 12.23 57.65 -41.05
CA ARG A 205 11.71 59.04 -41.40
C ARG A 205 10.16 59.14 -41.19
N SER A 206 9.52 57.99 -40.91
CA SER A 206 8.09 57.82 -40.56
C SER A 206 7.98 56.82 -39.43
N GLY A 207 8.50 57.18 -38.22
CA GLY A 207 8.53 56.32 -37.06
C GLY A 207 7.13 55.89 -36.67
N SER A 208 6.90 54.57 -36.57
CA SER A 208 5.69 53.98 -36.04
C SER A 208 5.93 53.33 -34.70
N PHE A 209 5.02 53.55 -33.77
CA PHE A 209 4.98 52.86 -32.45
C PHE A 209 3.85 51.87 -32.53
N SER A 210 4.14 50.58 -32.28
CA SER A 210 3.14 49.53 -32.16
C SER A 210 3.25 48.90 -30.79
N VAL A 211 2.13 48.82 -30.10
CA VAL A 211 1.96 48.00 -28.88
C VAL A 211 1.22 46.75 -29.32
N ASN A 212 1.82 45.62 -29.10
CA ASN A 212 1.16 44.34 -29.35
C ASN A 212 0.90 43.66 -27.99
N ASP A 213 -0.37 43.62 -27.62
CA ASP A 213 -0.85 42.94 -26.41
C ASP A 213 -1.03 41.47 -26.75
N GLN A 214 -0.17 40.61 -26.19
CA GLN A 214 -0.25 39.16 -26.37
C GLN A 214 -0.51 38.50 -25.05
N GLN A 215 -1.57 37.69 -25.00
CA GLN A 215 -1.85 36.84 -23.87
C GLN A 215 -1.19 35.47 -24.09
N THR A 216 -0.31 35.07 -23.18
CA THR A 216 0.38 33.79 -23.23
C THR A 216 0.09 33.00 -21.95
N GLY A 217 -0.34 31.72 -22.10
CA GLY A 217 -0.48 30.83 -20.96
C GLY A 217 0.90 30.36 -20.48
N ARG A 218 1.23 30.62 -19.21
CA ARG A 218 2.41 30.10 -18.55
C ARG A 218 1.99 29.08 -17.50
N GLU A 219 2.76 28.00 -17.31
CA GLU A 219 2.60 27.11 -16.14
C GLU A 219 2.76 27.94 -14.86
N LEU A 220 1.84 27.74 -13.89
CA LEU A 220 1.86 28.47 -12.62
C LEU A 220 3.19 28.25 -11.87
N LEU A 221 3.69 27.01 -11.88
CA LEU A 221 5.06 26.63 -11.54
C LEU A 221 5.59 25.70 -12.61
N THR A 222 6.71 26.04 -13.24
CA THR A 222 7.39 25.15 -14.17
C THR A 222 8.00 23.97 -13.42
N PRO A 223 8.30 22.82 -14.08
CA PRO A 223 8.97 21.70 -13.44
C PRO A 223 10.28 22.06 -12.74
N ASP A 224 11.02 23.04 -13.29
CA ASP A 224 12.26 23.54 -12.67
C ASP A 224 11.99 24.35 -11.40
N GLU A 225 10.93 25.14 -11.38
CA GLU A 225 10.50 25.88 -10.19
C GLU A 225 9.97 24.92 -9.10
N VAL A 226 9.23 23.87 -9.49
CA VAL A 226 8.83 22.79 -8.57
C VAL A 226 10.04 22.11 -7.96
N ARG A 227 11.10 21.82 -8.75
CA ARG A 227 12.36 21.24 -8.26
C ARG A 227 13.07 22.15 -7.26
N MET A 228 12.97 23.47 -7.43
CA MET A 228 13.61 24.48 -6.57
C MET A 228 12.73 24.90 -5.40
N LEU A 229 11.62 24.23 -5.16
CA LEU A 229 10.74 24.53 -4.03
C LEU A 229 11.53 24.47 -2.71
N ASP A 230 11.36 25.51 -1.86
CA ASP A 230 11.98 25.53 -0.52
C ASP A 230 11.58 24.28 0.26
N ASN A 231 12.56 23.61 0.87
CA ASN A 231 12.35 22.38 1.64
C ASN A 231 11.36 22.54 2.81
N ARG A 232 11.11 23.75 3.26
CA ARG A 232 10.12 24.07 4.30
C ARG A 232 8.70 24.15 3.74
N LYS A 233 8.52 24.15 2.42
CA LYS A 233 7.23 24.31 1.75
C LYS A 233 6.67 22.96 1.30
N ALA A 234 5.34 22.90 1.24
CA ALA A 234 4.57 21.80 0.69
C ALA A 234 3.50 22.36 -0.25
N ILE A 235 3.10 21.57 -1.23
CA ILE A 235 1.98 21.89 -2.12
C ILE A 235 0.89 20.87 -1.86
N LEU A 236 -0.30 21.34 -1.49
CA LEU A 236 -1.48 20.52 -1.25
C LEU A 236 -2.51 20.74 -2.34
N PHE A 237 -2.95 19.66 -2.95
CA PHE A 237 -4.07 19.61 -3.87
C PHE A 237 -5.24 18.90 -3.19
N VAL A 238 -6.40 19.55 -3.19
CA VAL A 238 -7.65 18.98 -2.68
C VAL A 238 -8.68 19.02 -3.81
N ARG A 239 -9.42 17.94 -3.97
CA ARG A 239 -10.44 17.86 -5.03
C ARG A 239 -11.44 19.00 -4.92
N GLY A 240 -11.57 19.78 -5.98
CA GLY A 240 -12.49 20.93 -6.07
C GLY A 240 -11.93 22.25 -5.56
N GLU A 241 -10.70 22.25 -5.02
CA GLU A 241 -10.04 23.44 -4.52
C GLU A 241 -8.85 23.83 -5.39
N ARG A 242 -8.40 25.07 -5.24
CA ARG A 242 -7.16 25.54 -5.87
C ARG A 242 -5.95 24.97 -5.15
N PRO A 243 -4.83 24.72 -5.85
CA PRO A 243 -3.60 24.32 -5.21
C PRO A 243 -3.17 25.29 -4.10
N MET A 244 -2.73 24.75 -2.99
CA MET A 244 -2.30 25.50 -1.80
C MET A 244 -0.82 25.28 -1.57
N LEU A 245 -0.07 26.38 -1.44
CA LEU A 245 1.34 26.38 -1.04
C LEU A 245 1.43 26.83 0.42
N ASP A 246 1.96 25.99 1.29
CA ASP A 246 2.05 26.26 2.72
C ASP A 246 3.37 25.78 3.32
N ASP A 247 3.65 26.17 4.55
CA ASP A 247 4.79 25.69 5.28
C ASP A 247 4.53 24.25 5.81
N LYS A 248 5.56 23.40 5.75
CA LYS A 248 5.52 22.13 6.45
C LYS A 248 5.43 22.36 7.94
N TYR A 249 4.65 21.52 8.62
CA TYR A 249 4.57 21.58 10.06
C TYR A 249 5.94 21.27 10.69
N ASP A 250 6.39 22.12 11.60
CA ASP A 250 7.60 21.88 12.36
C ASP A 250 7.30 20.87 13.48
N LEU A 251 7.80 19.65 13.33
CA LEU A 251 7.56 18.56 14.27
C LEU A 251 8.06 18.86 15.66
N MET A 252 9.08 19.73 15.81
CA MET A 252 9.60 20.13 17.14
C MET A 252 8.59 20.93 17.96
N HIS A 253 7.58 21.50 17.32
CA HIS A 253 6.46 22.18 17.99
C HIS A 253 5.29 21.24 18.33
N HIS A 254 5.37 19.95 17.97
CA HIS A 254 4.28 19.02 18.27
C HIS A 254 4.14 18.80 19.80
N PRO A 255 2.92 18.86 20.36
CA PRO A 255 2.71 18.70 21.83
C PRO A 255 3.30 17.42 22.40
N ASN A 256 3.36 16.36 21.60
CA ASN A 256 3.84 15.05 22.00
C ASN A 256 5.30 14.78 21.59
N ILE A 257 6.04 15.79 21.12
CA ILE A 257 7.44 15.60 20.68
C ILE A 257 8.29 14.90 21.74
N ARG A 258 8.09 15.22 23.02
CA ARG A 258 8.78 14.60 24.17
C ARG A 258 8.60 13.08 24.29
N LEU A 259 7.62 12.50 23.58
CA LEU A 259 7.34 11.06 23.55
C LEU A 259 8.03 10.35 22.37
N THR A 260 8.72 11.10 21.54
CA THR A 260 9.48 10.58 20.40
C THR A 260 10.98 10.59 20.69
N GLU A 261 11.76 9.85 19.93
CA GLU A 261 13.22 9.81 20.03
C GLU A 261 13.82 11.20 19.76
N ASP A 262 13.32 11.95 18.78
CA ASP A 262 13.74 13.33 18.49
C ASP A 262 13.48 14.28 19.68
N GLY A 263 12.47 14.00 20.47
CA GLY A 263 12.16 14.71 21.71
C GLY A 263 12.86 14.17 22.96
N GLY A 264 13.75 13.19 22.81
CA GLY A 264 14.57 12.61 23.86
C GLY A 264 13.94 11.43 24.60
N ALA A 265 12.84 10.86 24.12
CA ALA A 265 12.30 9.61 24.66
C ALA A 265 13.22 8.43 24.31
N ALA A 266 13.32 7.46 25.23
CA ALA A 266 13.98 6.22 24.91
C ALA A 266 13.22 5.47 23.78
N PRO A 267 13.94 4.83 22.85
CA PRO A 267 13.32 3.96 21.84
C PRO A 267 12.43 2.90 22.53
N TYR A 268 11.32 2.55 21.87
CA TYR A 268 10.49 1.46 22.37
C TYR A 268 11.25 0.14 22.30
N ASP A 269 11.39 -0.52 23.45
CA ASP A 269 12.04 -1.82 23.54
C ASP A 269 10.99 -2.94 23.46
N TYR A 270 10.89 -3.57 22.28
CA TYR A 270 9.99 -4.68 22.02
C TYR A 270 10.58 -6.05 22.45
N THR A 271 11.84 -6.10 22.90
CA THR A 271 12.46 -7.37 23.35
C THR A 271 11.89 -7.85 24.69
N HIS A 272 11.26 -6.96 25.43
CA HIS A 272 10.56 -7.25 26.68
C HIS A 272 9.05 -7.42 26.53
N ALA A 273 8.49 -7.26 25.33
CA ALA A 273 7.14 -7.72 25.07
C ALA A 273 7.16 -9.24 25.33
N LYS A 274 6.45 -9.68 26.37
CA LYS A 274 6.30 -11.13 26.65
C LYS A 274 5.82 -11.75 25.36
N ASP A 275 6.70 -12.51 24.74
CA ASP A 275 6.30 -13.39 23.66
C ASP A 275 5.28 -14.35 24.24
N ALA A 276 3.99 -14.14 23.96
CA ALA A 276 2.96 -15.14 24.19
C ALA A 276 3.34 -16.46 23.50
N ALA A 277 4.27 -16.39 22.55
CA ALA A 277 4.89 -17.51 21.86
C ALA A 277 5.93 -18.28 22.70
N ASP A 278 6.51 -17.70 23.76
CA ASP A 278 7.44 -18.44 24.64
C ASP A 278 6.71 -19.46 25.54
N ASP A 279 5.40 -19.29 25.76
CA ASP A 279 4.56 -20.27 26.45
C ASP A 279 4.01 -21.38 25.52
N LEU A 280 4.21 -21.24 24.20
CA LEU A 280 3.87 -22.29 23.24
C LEU A 280 5.07 -23.21 23.08
N ASP A 281 5.01 -24.33 23.77
CA ASP A 281 5.94 -25.45 23.56
C ASP A 281 5.63 -26.07 22.17
N TYR A 282 6.04 -25.34 21.11
CA TYR A 282 5.94 -25.82 19.75
C TYR A 282 7.03 -26.88 19.53
N SER A 283 6.70 -28.10 19.82
CA SER A 283 7.48 -29.25 19.39
C SER A 283 6.83 -29.81 18.11
N PRO A 284 7.51 -29.77 16.97
CA PRO A 284 7.02 -30.45 15.75
C PRO A 284 6.74 -31.91 15.97
N ASP A 285 7.40 -32.53 16.97
CA ASP A 285 7.29 -33.95 17.32
C ASP A 285 6.01 -34.29 18.10
N GLN A 286 5.23 -33.33 18.55
CA GLN A 286 3.95 -33.57 19.24
C GLN A 286 2.80 -33.93 18.29
N TYR A 287 3.00 -33.80 16.99
CA TYR A 287 2.01 -34.20 15.97
C TYR A 287 2.41 -35.55 15.35
N GLU A 288 2.43 -36.60 16.15
CA GLU A 288 2.70 -37.98 15.70
C GLU A 288 1.69 -38.49 14.64
N ASP A 289 0.63 -37.74 14.34
CA ASP A 289 -0.41 -38.11 13.38
C ASP A 289 -0.23 -37.51 11.98
N PHE A 290 0.84 -36.76 11.69
CA PHE A 290 1.13 -36.28 10.35
C PHE A 290 2.14 -37.22 9.65
N GLU A 291 1.62 -38.13 8.87
CA GLU A 291 2.41 -38.84 7.87
C GLU A 291 2.89 -37.85 6.83
N LEU A 292 4.19 -37.52 6.82
CA LEU A 292 4.83 -36.76 5.75
C LEU A 292 4.66 -37.56 4.45
N LEU A 293 3.74 -37.13 3.59
CA LEU A 293 3.57 -37.73 2.29
C LEU A 293 4.73 -37.30 1.39
N GLU A 294 5.55 -38.28 0.99
CA GLU A 294 6.60 -38.05 -0.01
C GLU A 294 5.96 -37.66 -1.36
N PRO A 295 6.64 -36.87 -2.21
CA PRO A 295 6.12 -36.47 -3.51
C PRO A 295 5.64 -37.65 -4.37
N GLU A 296 6.19 -38.85 -4.11
CA GLU A 296 5.81 -40.08 -4.79
C GLU A 296 4.45 -40.61 -4.37
N ASP A 297 3.97 -40.27 -3.18
CA ASP A 297 2.66 -40.72 -2.68
C ASP A 297 1.50 -40.01 -3.36
N PHE A 298 1.75 -38.80 -3.93
CA PHE A 298 0.77 -38.09 -4.74
C PHE A 298 0.65 -38.62 -6.17
N LEU A 299 1.59 -39.49 -6.60
CA LEU A 299 1.70 -39.97 -7.98
C LEU A 299 1.24 -41.44 -8.10
N LYS A 300 0.86 -42.10 -7.01
CA LYS A 300 0.28 -43.46 -7.07
C LYS A 300 -1.18 -43.34 -7.51
N PRO A 301 -1.59 -44.19 -8.48
CA PRO A 301 -2.92 -44.18 -9.08
C PRO A 301 -4.04 -44.49 -8.05
#